data_0038f43d02553186181d5ca58cc1b722
#
_entry.id   0038f43d02553186181d5ca58cc1b722
#
_cell.length_a   1.000
_cell.length_b   1.000
_cell.length_c   1.000
_cell.angle_alpha   90.00
_cell.angle_beta   90.00
_cell.angle_gamma   90.00
#
_symmetry.space_group_name_H-M   'P 1'
#
loop_
_entity.id
_entity.type
_entity.pdbx_description
1 polymer ?
#
loop_
_entity_poly.entity_id
_entity_poly.type
_entity_poly.pdbx_seq_one_letter_code
_entity_poly.pdbx_strand_id
1 'polypeptide(L)'
;MRKMIQSNAAVSFNAVVSYTDILGKRHNIVCRNRAQIKQANSFLSMFKREGTTIKALAAQYNVKNGKFVNVAGLISDCVMVGFSKDAAKRIVASSL
;
A
#
# COMPACT_ATOMS: atom_id res chain seq x y z
N MET A 1 36.96 8.10 4.01
CA MET A 1 36.56 7.67 3.67
C MET A 1 36.24 7.45 3.54
N ARG A 2 36.16 7.67 3.83
CA ARG A 2 35.68 7.31 3.68
C ARG A 2 34.95 7.27 3.84
N LYS A 3 34.86 7.63 4.24
CA LYS A 3 34.19 7.42 4.27
C LYS A 3 33.52 7.47 4.41
N MET A 4 33.60 7.89 4.77
CA MET A 4 32.95 7.69 4.70
C MET A 4 32.37 7.67 4.87
N ILE A 5 32.54 7.98 5.11
CA ILE A 5 31.97 7.68 5.03
C ILE A 5 31.42 7.68 5.26
N GLN A 6 31.34 7.94 5.44
CA GLN A 6 30.77 7.70 5.37
C GLN A 6 30.03 7.60 5.48
N SER A 7 30.25 7.97 5.65
CA SER A 7 29.52 7.74 5.54
C SER A 7 29.03 7.75 5.59
N ASN A 8 29.06 7.96 5.78
CA ASN A 8 28.42 7.74 5.55
C ASN A 8 27.81 7.66 5.50
N ALA A 9 27.94 8.07 5.78
CA ALA A 9 27.42 7.94 5.74
C ALA A 9 26.67 7.87 5.68
N ALA A 10 27.45 8.67 6.50
CA ALA A 10 26.06 8.68 6.48
C ALA A 10 25.40 8.11 5.34
N VAL A 11 25.66 7.29 5.28
CA VAL A 11 25.16 6.67 4.09
C VAL A 11 23.68 6.79 4.05
N SER A 12 23.18 7.45 3.04
CA SER A 12 21.79 7.46 2.80
C SER A 12 21.35 6.02 2.56
N PHE A 13 20.60 5.51 3.46
CA PHE A 13 20.04 4.20 3.35
C PHE A 13 18.75 4.32 2.52
N ASN A 14 18.76 3.71 1.35
CA ASN A 14 17.58 3.68 0.49
C ASN A 14 17.20 2.25 0.20
N ALA A 15 15.98 1.91 0.53
CA ALA A 15 15.38 0.65 0.14
C ALA A 15 14.08 0.93 -0.62
N VAL A 16 13.75 0.08 -1.57
CA VAL A 16 12.52 0.21 -2.33
C VAL A 16 11.64 -0.99 -2.03
N VAL A 17 10.43 -0.73 -1.57
CA VAL A 17 9.42 -1.74 -1.34
C VAL A 17 8.37 -1.60 -2.43
N SER A 18 8.13 -2.66 -3.19
CA SER A 18 7.21 -2.64 -4.31
C SER A 18 5.98 -3.48 -4.03
N TYR A 19 4.83 -3.02 -4.50
CA TYR A 19 3.59 -3.80 -4.44
C TYR A 19 2.69 -3.40 -5.59
N THR A 20 1.73 -4.27 -5.93
CA THR A 20 0.71 -3.99 -6.93
C THR A 20 -0.60 -3.75 -6.22
N ASP A 21 -1.26 -2.63 -6.54
CA ASP A 21 -2.51 -2.27 -5.88
C ASP A 21 -3.71 -3.06 -6.43
N ILE A 22 -4.88 -2.79 -5.90
CA ILE A 22 -6.10 -3.51 -6.28
C ILE A 22 -6.58 -3.18 -7.69
N LEU A 23 -6.08 -2.11 -8.30
CA LEU A 23 -6.34 -1.75 -9.69
C LEU A 23 -5.31 -2.34 -10.66
N GLY A 24 -4.33 -3.07 -10.13
CA GLY A 24 -3.27 -3.66 -10.93
C GLY A 24 -2.10 -2.72 -11.21
N LYS A 25 -2.08 -1.56 -10.57
CA LYS A 25 -1.02 -0.58 -10.76
C LYS A 25 0.13 -0.85 -9.80
N ARG A 26 1.35 -0.77 -10.31
CA ARG A 26 2.53 -1.01 -9.49
C ARG A 26 2.94 0.23 -8.74
N HIS A 27 3.28 0.05 -7.48
CA HIS A 27 3.77 1.14 -6.61
C HIS A 27 5.13 0.79 -6.05
N ASN A 28 5.99 1.81 -5.96
CA ASN A 28 7.29 1.70 -5.35
C ASN A 28 7.36 2.68 -4.19
N ILE A 29 7.66 2.17 -3.00
CA ILE A 29 7.81 2.99 -1.80
C ILE A 29 9.30 3.12 -1.53
N VAL A 30 9.83 4.33 -1.65
CA VAL A 30 11.22 4.59 -1.31
C VAL A 30 11.32 4.83 0.19
N CYS A 31 12.07 3.98 0.87
CA CYS A 31 12.26 4.05 2.31
C CYS A 31 13.65 4.58 2.60
N ARG A 32 13.74 5.63 3.41
CA ARG A 32 15.01 6.31 3.69
C ARG A 32 15.55 6.00 5.08
N ASN A 33 14.78 5.31 5.90
CA ASN A 33 15.20 4.90 7.23
C ASN A 33 14.46 3.64 7.64
N ARG A 34 14.87 3.06 8.75
CA ARG A 34 14.29 1.80 9.23
C ARG A 34 12.82 1.93 9.62
N ALA A 35 12.43 3.09 10.14
CA ALA A 35 11.05 3.32 10.52
C ALA A 35 10.13 3.25 9.30
N GLN A 36 10.57 3.83 8.18
CA GLN A 36 9.80 3.80 6.94
C GLN A 36 9.72 2.38 6.37
N ILE A 37 10.81 1.62 6.44
CA ILE A 37 10.78 0.21 6.02
C ILE A 37 9.79 -0.58 6.86
N LYS A 38 9.78 -0.36 8.17
CA LYS A 38 8.86 -1.05 9.06
C LYS A 38 7.41 -0.71 8.72
N GLN A 39 7.13 0.55 8.45
CA GLN A 39 5.78 0.97 8.03
C GLN A 39 5.37 0.34 6.71
N ALA A 40 6.27 0.33 5.73
CA ALA A 40 6.00 -0.26 4.43
C ALA A 40 5.74 -1.77 4.55
N ASN A 41 6.55 -2.46 5.36
CA ASN A 41 6.37 -3.89 5.58
C ASN A 41 5.07 -4.19 6.33
N SER A 42 4.68 -3.35 7.27
CA SER A 42 3.39 -3.49 7.96
C SER A 42 2.23 -3.35 7.00
N PHE A 43 2.29 -2.37 6.11
CA PHE A 43 1.28 -2.19 5.07
C PHE A 43 1.24 -3.41 4.15
N LEU A 44 2.40 -3.90 3.70
CA LEU A 44 2.46 -5.07 2.84
C LEU A 44 1.89 -6.32 3.50
N SER A 45 2.15 -6.52 4.78
CA SER A 45 1.59 -7.65 5.52
C SER A 45 0.07 -7.58 5.55
N MET A 46 -0.47 -6.40 5.83
CA MET A 46 -1.90 -6.18 5.79
C MET A 46 -2.47 -6.39 4.39
N PHE A 47 -1.78 -5.87 3.38
CA PHE A 47 -2.20 -6.01 2.00
C PHE A 47 -2.25 -7.48 1.58
N LYS A 48 -1.23 -8.27 1.92
CA LYS A 48 -1.21 -9.70 1.60
C LYS A 48 -2.34 -10.45 2.29
N ARG A 49 -2.63 -10.07 3.54
CA ARG A 49 -3.65 -10.76 4.33
C ARG A 49 -5.07 -10.43 3.88
N GLU A 50 -5.33 -9.19 3.53
CA GLU A 50 -6.67 -8.69 3.23
C GLU A 50 -6.85 -8.17 1.81
N GLY A 51 -5.77 -7.70 1.20
CA GLY A 51 -5.82 -7.03 -0.09
C GLY A 51 -6.38 -7.89 -1.22
N THR A 52 -6.09 -9.20 -1.20
CA THR A 52 -6.61 -10.10 -2.24
C THR A 52 -8.13 -10.16 -2.22
N THR A 53 -8.73 -10.22 -1.02
CA THR A 53 -10.18 -10.25 -0.89
C THR A 53 -10.78 -8.88 -1.27
N ILE A 54 -10.14 -7.80 -0.83
CA ILE A 54 -10.58 -6.45 -1.20
C ILE A 54 -10.47 -6.26 -2.71
N LYS A 55 -9.43 -6.81 -3.33
CA LYS A 55 -9.28 -6.78 -4.79
C LYS A 55 -10.44 -7.49 -5.48
N ALA A 56 -10.85 -8.65 -4.96
CA ALA A 56 -11.97 -9.39 -5.54
C ALA A 56 -13.27 -8.61 -5.43
N LEU A 57 -13.51 -7.95 -4.29
CA LEU A 57 -14.68 -7.08 -4.14
C LEU A 57 -14.60 -5.87 -5.08
N ALA A 58 -13.41 -5.29 -5.20
CA ALA A 58 -13.20 -4.11 -6.03
C ALA A 58 -13.46 -4.39 -7.51
N ALA A 59 -13.25 -5.62 -7.95
CA ALA A 59 -13.52 -6.00 -9.34
C ALA A 59 -14.98 -5.81 -9.75
N GLN A 60 -15.87 -5.70 -8.78
CA GLN A 60 -17.30 -5.47 -9.03
C GLN A 60 -17.64 -3.98 -9.12
N TYR A 61 -16.67 -3.11 -8.92
CA TYR A 61 -16.88 -1.66 -8.89
C TYR A 61 -16.36 -1.02 -10.16
N ASN A 62 -17.04 0.04 -10.59
CA ASN A 62 -16.62 0.80 -11.77
C ASN A 62 -15.39 1.64 -11.48
N VAL A 63 -14.51 1.69 -12.47
CA VAL A 63 -13.31 2.52 -12.42
C VAL A 63 -13.37 3.53 -13.56
N LYS A 64 -13.08 4.79 -13.26
CA LYS A 64 -13.05 5.85 -14.26
C LYS A 64 -11.81 6.70 -14.02
N ASN A 65 -11.01 6.88 -15.06
CA ASN A 65 -9.74 7.63 -14.98
C ASN A 65 -8.79 7.06 -13.92
N GLY A 66 -8.77 5.73 -13.77
CA GLY A 66 -7.91 5.07 -12.80
C GLY A 66 -8.37 5.17 -11.35
N LYS A 67 -9.61 5.60 -11.13
CA LYS A 67 -10.16 5.75 -9.77
C LYS A 67 -11.55 5.13 -9.69
N PHE A 68 -11.87 4.60 -8.51
CA PHE A 68 -13.20 4.06 -8.28
C PHE A 68 -14.24 5.18 -8.24
N VAL A 69 -15.39 4.92 -8.89
CA VAL A 69 -16.50 5.85 -8.90
C VAL A 69 -17.18 5.89 -7.53
N ASN A 70 -17.27 4.74 -6.86
CA ASN A 70 -17.96 4.63 -5.57
C ASN A 70 -17.04 4.03 -4.51
N VAL A 71 -16.10 4.85 -4.02
CA VAL A 71 -15.14 4.45 -2.98
C VAL A 71 -15.86 4.11 -1.67
N ALA A 72 -16.84 4.91 -1.28
CA ALA A 72 -17.55 4.70 -0.02
C ALA A 72 -18.30 3.37 -0.02
N GLY A 73 -18.92 3.01 -1.13
CA GLY A 73 -19.60 1.73 -1.26
C GLY A 73 -18.66 0.55 -1.16
N LEU A 74 -17.49 0.66 -1.81
CA LEU A 74 -16.49 -0.39 -1.75
C LEU A 74 -15.97 -0.60 -0.33
N ILE A 75 -15.67 0.48 0.39
CA ILE A 75 -15.22 0.40 1.78
C ILE A 75 -16.31 -0.22 2.66
N SER A 76 -17.56 0.19 2.46
CA SER A 76 -18.69 -0.35 3.21
C SER A 76 -18.85 -1.85 2.99
N ASP A 77 -18.71 -2.31 1.75
CA ASP A 77 -18.80 -3.75 1.44
C ASP A 77 -17.66 -4.53 2.10
N CYS A 78 -16.45 -3.96 2.11
CA CYS A 78 -15.33 -4.59 2.79
C CYS A 78 -15.59 -4.76 4.28
N VAL A 79 -16.17 -3.76 4.92
CA VAL A 79 -16.52 -3.83 6.34
C VAL A 79 -17.58 -4.89 6.58
N MET A 80 -18.56 -4.98 5.70
CA MET A 80 -19.65 -5.96 5.83
C MET A 80 -19.15 -7.41 5.76
N VAL A 81 -18.09 -7.67 5.01
CA VAL A 81 -17.52 -9.03 4.95
C VAL A 81 -16.49 -9.30 6.05
N GLY A 82 -16.26 -8.34 6.96
CA GLY A 82 -15.47 -8.57 8.15
C GLY A 82 -14.15 -7.83 8.27
N PHE A 83 -13.79 -7.00 7.29
CA PHE A 83 -12.55 -6.23 7.40
C PHE A 83 -12.73 -4.99 8.26
N SER A 84 -11.66 -4.57 8.93
CA SER A 84 -11.70 -3.32 9.66
C SER A 84 -11.82 -2.15 8.68
N LYS A 85 -12.49 -1.09 9.12
CA LYS A 85 -12.65 0.11 8.31
C LYS A 85 -11.30 0.72 7.96
N ASP A 86 -10.35 0.70 8.89
CA ASP A 86 -9.01 1.23 8.66
C ASP A 86 -8.26 0.45 7.59
N ALA A 87 -8.30 -0.88 7.63
CA ALA A 87 -7.66 -1.70 6.62
C ALA A 87 -8.25 -1.45 5.24
N ALA A 88 -9.57 -1.44 5.14
CA ALA A 88 -10.26 -1.17 3.87
C ALA A 88 -9.89 0.21 3.33
N LYS A 89 -9.93 1.24 4.18
CA LYS A 89 -9.56 2.58 3.77
C LYS A 89 -8.13 2.67 3.26
N ARG A 90 -7.18 2.05 3.97
CA ARG A 90 -5.78 2.10 3.58
C ARG A 90 -5.54 1.43 2.25
N ILE A 91 -6.09 0.25 2.05
CA ILE A 91 -5.87 -0.51 0.82
C ILE A 91 -6.53 0.18 -0.36
N VAL A 92 -7.75 0.67 -0.21
CA VAL A 92 -8.43 1.39 -1.28
C VAL A 92 -7.73 2.70 -1.59
N ALA A 93 -7.31 3.45 -0.56
CA ALA A 93 -6.62 4.71 -0.76
C ALA A 93 -5.28 4.53 -1.47
N SER A 94 -4.57 3.43 -1.23
CA SER A 94 -3.30 3.16 -1.90
C SER A 94 -3.45 2.96 -3.41
N SER A 95 -4.68 2.72 -3.87
CA SER A 95 -4.97 2.52 -5.29
C SER A 95 -5.40 3.80 -6.01
N LEU A 96 -5.54 4.88 -5.29
CA LEU A 96 -6.04 6.15 -5.87
C LEU A 96 -4.93 7.08 -6.35
#